data_5032cde6d12d715a01058a2ede8a23bb
#
_entry.id   5032cde6d12d715a01058a2ede8a23bb
#
_cell.length_a   1.000
_cell.length_b   1.000
_cell.length_c   1.000
_cell.angle_alpha   90.00
_cell.angle_beta   90.00
_cell.angle_gamma   90.00
#
_symmetry.space_group_name_H-M   'P 1'
#
loop_
_entity.id
_entity.type
_entity.pdbx_description
1 polymer ?
#
loop_
_entity_poly.entity_id
_entity_poly.type
_entity_poly.pdbx_seq_one_letter_code
_entity_poly.pdbx_strand_id
1 'polypeptide(L)'
;MNWIKKGNIYNVSGNFSWAKSYASVPIIDQIDTSSYRIYFTSRNSLNQSSMGFFEIDINEPYKILNETTEPILEPGKLGTFDESGVMGVSLVTNNTKKYLYYVGWNQPKTVPFRWSVGLAISENDGRTFEKISDGPILERNTLDPYFVSSPFVIYDENLWKMYYISGLN
;
A
#
# COMPACT_ATOMS: atom_id res chain seq x y z
N MET A 1 9.51 20.37 -18.82
CA MET A 1 9.04 20.40 -17.41
C MET A 1 10.27 20.24 -16.55
N ASN A 2 10.50 21.12 -15.57
CA ASN A 2 11.65 21.05 -14.67
C ASN A 2 11.20 20.52 -13.30
N TRP A 3 11.84 19.46 -12.82
CA TRP A 3 11.61 18.90 -11.49
C TRP A 3 12.56 19.56 -10.49
N ILE A 4 12.01 20.03 -9.37
CA ILE A 4 12.79 20.58 -8.25
C ILE A 4 12.64 19.63 -7.06
N LYS A 5 13.73 19.02 -6.64
CA LYS A 5 13.76 18.17 -5.43
C LYS A 5 13.66 19.06 -4.19
N LYS A 6 12.66 18.84 -3.35
CA LYS A 6 12.42 19.60 -2.13
C LYS A 6 13.01 18.95 -0.87
N GLY A 7 13.51 17.73 -0.96
CA GLY A 7 14.08 16.99 0.17
C GLY A 7 13.14 15.94 0.72
N ASN A 8 13.52 15.36 1.86
CA ASN A 8 12.74 14.34 2.54
C ASN A 8 11.71 15.02 3.45
N ILE A 9 10.44 14.66 3.34
CA ILE A 9 9.33 15.24 4.11
C ILE A 9 8.91 14.36 5.29
N TYR A 10 9.25 13.08 5.31
CA TYR A 10 8.86 12.17 6.39
C TYR A 10 9.86 11.04 6.60
N ASN A 11 10.13 10.74 7.86
CA ASN A 11 10.84 9.54 8.31
C ASN A 11 10.06 8.90 9.44
N VAL A 12 9.99 7.56 9.43
CA VAL A 12 9.41 6.86 10.57
C VAL A 12 10.22 7.14 11.83
N SER A 13 9.53 7.43 12.93
CA SER A 13 10.17 7.74 14.22
C SER A 13 10.86 6.52 14.85
N GLY A 14 10.46 5.30 14.45
CA GLY A 14 10.85 4.04 15.08
C GLY A 14 10.15 3.78 16.44
N ASN A 15 9.26 4.66 16.88
CA ASN A 15 8.55 4.53 18.16
C ASN A 15 7.43 3.50 18.11
N PHE A 16 6.76 3.35 16.96
CA PHE A 16 5.67 2.39 16.80
C PHE A 16 6.20 0.97 16.58
N SER A 17 5.54 -0.02 17.17
CA SER A 17 5.93 -1.44 17.06
C SER A 17 5.93 -1.95 15.62
N TRP A 18 4.98 -1.48 14.81
CA TRP A 18 4.80 -1.85 13.42
C TRP A 18 5.70 -1.09 12.44
N ALA A 19 6.20 0.09 12.83
CA ALA A 19 6.96 1.00 11.96
C ALA A 19 8.34 1.31 12.56
N LYS A 20 9.29 0.39 12.36
CA LYS A 20 10.68 0.53 12.84
C LYS A 20 11.62 1.07 11.78
N SER A 21 11.35 0.78 10.51
CA SER A 21 12.22 1.16 9.39
C SER A 21 11.45 1.36 8.11
N TYR A 22 11.93 2.27 7.29
CA TYR A 22 11.40 2.65 5.98
C TYR A 22 10.05 3.37 6.04
N ALA A 23 9.88 4.36 5.20
CA ALA A 23 8.62 4.90 4.72
C ALA A 23 8.65 4.78 3.19
N SER A 24 8.14 3.68 2.67
CA SER A 24 8.30 3.29 1.26
C SER A 24 6.96 3.16 0.55
N VAL A 25 7.00 3.14 -0.77
CA VAL A 25 5.85 2.97 -1.68
C VAL A 25 4.73 3.97 -1.35
N PRO A 26 4.99 5.28 -1.46
CA PRO A 26 4.00 6.29 -1.10
C PRO A 26 2.82 6.31 -2.08
N ILE A 27 1.60 6.41 -1.53
CA ILE A 27 0.38 6.70 -2.29
C ILE A 27 -0.17 8.02 -1.78
N ILE A 28 -0.47 8.94 -2.69
CA ILE A 28 -0.99 10.27 -2.34
C ILE A 28 -2.49 10.29 -2.54
N ASP A 29 -3.20 10.74 -1.52
CA ASP A 29 -4.65 10.93 -1.49
C ASP A 29 -4.94 12.38 -1.12
N GLN A 30 -5.59 13.11 -2.00
CA GLN A 30 -5.97 14.49 -1.74
C GLN A 30 -7.25 14.51 -0.90
N ILE A 31 -7.18 15.10 0.31
CA ILE A 31 -8.32 15.19 1.23
C ILE A 31 -9.15 16.44 0.91
N ASP A 32 -8.48 17.57 0.71
CA ASP A 32 -9.10 18.84 0.34
C ASP A 32 -8.15 19.66 -0.56
N THR A 33 -8.37 20.96 -0.70
CA THR A 33 -7.61 21.84 -1.60
C THR A 33 -6.12 21.92 -1.28
N SER A 34 -5.73 21.76 0.00
CA SER A 34 -4.33 21.86 0.43
C SER A 34 -3.86 20.67 1.26
N SER A 35 -4.77 19.86 1.79
CA SER A 35 -4.45 18.74 2.68
C SER A 35 -4.33 17.43 1.92
N TYR A 36 -3.27 16.70 2.20
CA TYR A 36 -2.96 15.43 1.58
C TYR A 36 -2.68 14.37 2.64
N ARG A 37 -3.20 13.18 2.43
CA ARG A 37 -2.83 11.97 3.14
C ARG A 37 -1.86 11.18 2.30
N ILE A 38 -0.72 10.84 2.88
CA ILE A 38 0.31 10.05 2.24
C ILE A 38 0.38 8.71 2.95
N TYR A 39 -0.11 7.67 2.28
CA TYR A 39 0.05 6.31 2.74
C TYR A 39 1.47 5.84 2.50
N PHE A 40 1.98 5.02 3.38
CA PHE A 40 3.32 4.44 3.24
C PHE A 40 3.34 3.02 3.82
N THR A 41 4.34 2.28 3.40
CA THR A 41 4.65 0.96 3.95
C THR A 41 5.87 1.07 4.85
N SER A 42 5.79 0.45 6.02
CA SER A 42 6.91 0.35 6.97
C SER A 42 7.11 -1.09 7.41
N ARG A 43 8.26 -1.38 8.03
CA ARG A 43 8.58 -2.70 8.56
C ARG A 43 8.77 -2.69 10.07
N ASN A 44 8.29 -3.75 10.71
CA ASN A 44 8.54 -4.02 12.13
C ASN A 44 9.92 -4.68 12.36
N SER A 45 10.25 -4.99 13.60
CA SER A 45 11.52 -5.65 13.98
C SER A 45 11.66 -7.08 13.45
N LEU A 46 10.57 -7.73 13.06
CA LEU A 46 10.53 -9.06 12.43
C LEU A 46 10.57 -8.98 10.90
N ASN A 47 10.79 -7.78 10.35
CA ASN A 47 10.82 -7.52 8.93
C ASN A 47 9.47 -7.74 8.20
N GLN A 48 8.36 -7.82 8.92
CA GLN A 48 7.02 -7.85 8.34
C GLN A 48 6.58 -6.44 7.97
N SER A 49 5.89 -6.28 6.85
CA SER A 49 5.46 -4.96 6.38
C SER A 49 3.98 -4.71 6.63
N SER A 50 3.68 -3.52 7.15
CA SER A 50 2.34 -2.98 7.38
C SER A 50 2.23 -1.59 6.76
N MET A 51 1.02 -1.08 6.65
CA MET A 51 0.77 0.26 6.12
C MET A 51 0.29 1.22 7.19
N GLY A 52 0.68 2.47 7.04
CA GLY A 52 0.14 3.60 7.76
C GLY A 52 0.01 4.81 6.85
N PHE A 53 -0.32 5.94 7.42
CA PHE A 53 -0.32 7.22 6.72
C PHE A 53 0.18 8.36 7.63
N PHE A 54 0.56 9.45 6.99
CA PHE A 54 0.66 10.77 7.60
C PHE A 54 -0.08 11.80 6.74
N GLU A 55 -0.43 12.93 7.34
CA GLU A 55 -1.15 14.03 6.69
C GLU A 55 -0.31 15.31 6.73
N ILE A 56 -0.34 16.06 5.63
CA ILE A 56 0.35 17.33 5.48
C ILE A 56 -0.55 18.39 4.84
N ASP A 57 -0.24 19.66 5.05
CA ASP A 57 -0.65 20.72 4.14
C ASP A 57 0.45 20.94 3.09
N ILE A 58 0.09 21.02 1.81
CA ILE A 58 1.05 21.18 0.70
C ILE A 58 1.82 22.49 0.78
N ASN A 59 1.28 23.50 1.46
CA ASN A 59 1.94 24.79 1.67
C ASN A 59 3.01 24.73 2.78
N GLU A 60 2.87 23.76 3.72
CA GLU A 60 3.83 23.49 4.81
C GLU A 60 4.22 22.01 4.84
N PRO A 61 4.79 21.43 3.76
CA PRO A 61 4.90 19.97 3.59
C PRO A 61 5.84 19.28 4.58
N TYR A 62 6.65 20.03 5.31
CA TYR A 62 7.55 19.50 6.35
C TYR A 62 6.89 19.42 7.73
N LYS A 63 5.68 19.96 7.89
CA LYS A 63 4.91 19.88 9.11
C LYS A 63 3.90 18.76 9.01
N ILE A 64 4.13 17.68 9.75
CA ILE A 64 3.18 16.59 9.87
C ILE A 64 2.00 17.06 10.72
N LEU A 65 0.81 17.02 10.15
CA LEU A 65 -0.43 17.40 10.81
C LEU A 65 -1.00 16.26 11.64
N ASN A 66 -0.86 15.04 11.11
CA ASN A 66 -1.36 13.83 11.73
C ASN A 66 -0.55 12.63 11.23
N GLU A 67 -0.41 11.59 12.05
CA GLU A 67 0.14 10.29 11.63
C GLU A 67 -0.56 9.16 12.38
N THR A 68 -0.62 7.98 11.76
CA THR A 68 -1.19 6.80 12.41
C THR A 68 -0.22 6.20 13.42
N THR A 69 -0.74 5.90 14.61
CA THR A 69 0.00 5.19 15.66
C THR A 69 -0.09 3.67 15.49
N GLU A 70 -1.18 3.21 14.90
CA GLU A 70 -1.45 1.81 14.58
C GLU A 70 -1.53 1.62 13.05
N PRO A 71 -1.25 0.41 12.54
CA PRO A 71 -1.34 0.16 11.11
C PRO A 71 -2.79 0.23 10.61
N ILE A 72 -2.96 0.74 9.40
CA ILE A 72 -4.25 0.80 8.71
C ILE A 72 -4.53 -0.44 7.87
N LEU A 73 -3.50 -1.23 7.59
CA LEU A 73 -3.54 -2.54 6.96
C LEU A 73 -2.36 -3.37 7.44
N GLU A 74 -2.63 -4.55 7.98
CA GLU A 74 -1.67 -5.47 8.58
C GLU A 74 -1.40 -6.69 7.69
N PRO A 75 -0.31 -7.45 7.96
CA PRO A 75 -0.11 -8.78 7.40
C PRO A 75 -1.31 -9.70 7.61
N GLY A 76 -1.43 -10.70 6.78
CA GLY A 76 -2.45 -11.72 6.93
C GLY A 76 -2.09 -12.77 7.98
N LYS A 77 -3.01 -13.69 8.21
CA LYS A 77 -2.81 -14.85 9.07
C LYS A 77 -1.75 -15.77 8.49
N LEU A 78 -1.15 -16.60 9.33
CA LEU A 78 -0.23 -17.64 8.88
C LEU A 78 -0.87 -18.52 7.79
N GLY A 79 -0.17 -18.68 6.68
CA GLY A 79 -0.60 -19.45 5.52
C GLY A 79 -1.32 -18.64 4.44
N THR A 80 -1.62 -17.36 4.67
CA THR A 80 -2.16 -16.46 3.64
C THR A 80 -1.06 -15.95 2.71
N PHE A 81 -1.43 -15.43 1.55
CA PHE A 81 -0.47 -14.90 0.56
C PHE A 81 0.31 -13.67 1.06
N ASP A 82 -0.17 -13.01 2.10
CA ASP A 82 0.35 -11.77 2.67
C ASP A 82 0.77 -11.90 4.15
N GLU A 83 1.04 -13.12 4.61
CA GLU A 83 1.43 -13.40 6.00
C GLU A 83 2.72 -12.70 6.46
N SER A 84 3.61 -12.40 5.53
CA SER A 84 4.86 -11.69 5.81
C SER A 84 4.76 -10.19 5.61
N GLY A 85 3.69 -9.71 4.94
CA GLY A 85 3.47 -8.29 4.81
C GLY A 85 2.60 -7.84 3.66
N VAL A 86 2.23 -6.59 3.75
CA VAL A 86 1.42 -5.86 2.78
C VAL A 86 2.15 -4.58 2.34
N MET A 87 1.99 -4.21 1.07
CA MET A 87 2.49 -2.96 0.48
C MET A 87 1.40 -2.37 -0.40
N GLY A 88 0.82 -1.24 -0.01
CA GLY A 88 -0.13 -0.53 -0.85
C GLY A 88 0.53 0.03 -2.10
N VAL A 89 -0.17 -0.04 -3.22
CA VAL A 89 0.39 0.36 -4.51
C VAL A 89 -0.53 1.27 -5.29
N SER A 90 -1.84 1.04 -5.25
CA SER A 90 -2.82 1.83 -5.99
C SER A 90 -4.06 2.07 -5.15
N LEU A 91 -4.54 3.30 -5.14
CA LEU A 91 -5.76 3.71 -4.44
C LEU A 91 -6.73 4.30 -5.45
N VAL A 92 -7.97 3.83 -5.42
CA VAL A 92 -9.06 4.36 -6.25
C VAL A 92 -10.22 4.74 -5.35
N THR A 93 -10.69 5.97 -5.46
CA THR A 93 -11.92 6.41 -4.83
C THR A 93 -13.07 6.23 -5.82
N ASN A 94 -14.10 5.50 -5.42
CA ASN A 94 -15.34 5.36 -6.17
C ASN A 94 -16.53 5.54 -5.22
N ASN A 95 -17.34 6.55 -5.47
CA ASN A 95 -18.37 7.03 -4.55
C ASN A 95 -17.77 7.36 -3.15
N THR A 96 -18.31 6.76 -2.10
CA THR A 96 -17.87 6.96 -0.72
C THR A 96 -16.80 5.96 -0.25
N LYS A 97 -16.40 5.02 -1.10
CA LYS A 97 -15.44 3.97 -0.75
C LYS A 97 -14.08 4.22 -1.38
N LYS A 98 -13.04 3.85 -0.66
CA LYS A 98 -11.67 3.80 -1.19
C LYS A 98 -11.23 2.34 -1.34
N TYR A 99 -10.71 2.02 -2.51
CA TYR A 99 -10.24 0.70 -2.93
C TYR A 99 -8.73 0.73 -2.98
N LEU A 100 -8.10 0.03 -2.03
CA LEU A 100 -6.65 -0.08 -1.93
C LEU A 100 -6.20 -1.41 -2.51
N TYR A 101 -5.51 -1.35 -3.64
CA TYR A 101 -4.83 -2.49 -4.23
C TYR A 101 -3.43 -2.57 -3.65
N TYR A 102 -3.08 -3.72 -3.09
CA TYR A 102 -1.82 -3.93 -2.41
C TYR A 102 -1.11 -5.19 -2.91
N VAL A 103 0.20 -5.21 -2.78
CA VAL A 103 1.01 -6.42 -2.93
C VAL A 103 1.13 -7.08 -1.56
N GLY A 104 0.60 -8.30 -1.47
CA GLY A 104 0.87 -9.19 -0.35
C GLY A 104 2.08 -10.07 -0.67
N TRP A 105 2.86 -10.41 0.36
CA TRP A 105 4.02 -11.26 0.17
C TRP A 105 4.21 -12.26 1.32
N ASN A 106 4.79 -13.40 0.97
CA ASN A 106 5.26 -14.40 1.90
C ASN A 106 6.65 -14.92 1.51
N GLN A 107 7.31 -15.63 2.43
CA GLN A 107 8.67 -16.14 2.27
C GLN A 107 8.67 -17.67 2.16
N PRO A 108 8.54 -18.23 0.95
CA PRO A 108 8.70 -19.67 0.75
C PRO A 108 10.17 -20.09 0.85
N LYS A 109 10.42 -21.40 1.00
CA LYS A 109 11.79 -21.93 1.16
C LYS A 109 12.68 -21.81 -0.07
N THR A 110 12.08 -21.79 -1.27
CA THR A 110 12.80 -21.94 -2.55
C THR A 110 13.09 -20.63 -3.26
N VAL A 111 12.37 -19.57 -2.93
CA VAL A 111 12.58 -18.22 -3.46
C VAL A 111 12.52 -17.21 -2.33
N PRO A 112 13.18 -16.05 -2.44
CA PRO A 112 13.25 -15.07 -1.35
C PRO A 112 11.87 -14.56 -0.90
N PHE A 113 10.94 -14.43 -1.82
CA PHE A 113 9.56 -14.01 -1.57
C PHE A 113 8.66 -14.40 -2.75
N ARG A 114 7.37 -14.49 -2.46
CA ARG A 114 6.30 -14.64 -3.45
C ARG A 114 5.35 -13.45 -3.30
N TRP A 115 4.99 -12.86 -4.44
CA TRP A 115 4.06 -11.73 -4.51
C TRP A 115 2.74 -12.13 -5.15
N SER A 116 1.66 -11.55 -4.62
CA SER A 116 0.32 -11.62 -5.19
C SER A 116 -0.40 -10.31 -4.91
N VAL A 117 -1.46 -10.02 -5.65
CA VAL A 117 -2.21 -8.77 -5.49
C VAL A 117 -3.44 -9.03 -4.63
N GLY A 118 -3.62 -8.22 -3.60
CA GLY A 118 -4.81 -8.17 -2.76
C GLY A 118 -5.62 -6.88 -2.96
N LEU A 119 -6.83 -6.89 -2.43
CA LEU A 119 -7.72 -5.74 -2.38
C LEU A 119 -8.24 -5.55 -0.97
N ALA A 120 -8.19 -4.32 -0.49
CA ALA A 120 -8.82 -3.91 0.76
C ALA A 120 -9.68 -2.66 0.52
N ILE A 121 -10.76 -2.53 1.27
CA ILE A 121 -11.75 -1.46 1.11
C ILE A 121 -11.85 -0.65 2.39
N SER A 122 -11.92 0.66 2.23
CA SER A 122 -12.22 1.59 3.32
C SER A 122 -13.59 2.23 3.12
N GLU A 123 -14.36 2.27 4.19
CA GLU A 123 -15.65 2.99 4.28
C GLU A 123 -15.56 4.23 5.19
N ASN A 124 -14.36 4.55 5.70
CA ASN A 124 -14.11 5.67 6.60
C ASN A 124 -13.07 6.66 6.05
N ASP A 125 -13.16 6.94 4.76
CA ASP A 125 -12.29 7.87 4.04
C ASP A 125 -10.79 7.49 4.12
N GLY A 126 -10.48 6.18 4.05
CA GLY A 126 -9.11 5.69 4.00
C GLY A 126 -8.36 5.72 5.34
N ARG A 127 -9.07 5.86 6.45
CA ARG A 127 -8.47 5.83 7.79
C ARG A 127 -8.10 4.41 8.22
N THR A 128 -8.89 3.43 7.80
CA THR A 128 -8.60 2.00 7.94
C THR A 128 -9.09 1.25 6.70
N PHE A 129 -8.51 0.08 6.46
CA PHE A 129 -8.88 -0.76 5.32
C PHE A 129 -9.16 -2.19 5.80
N GLU A 130 -10.21 -2.80 5.25
CA GLU A 130 -10.57 -4.19 5.48
C GLU A 130 -10.29 -5.01 4.22
N LYS A 131 -9.55 -6.11 4.36
CA LYS A 131 -9.30 -7.03 3.24
C LYS A 131 -10.60 -7.69 2.81
N ILE A 132 -10.83 -7.79 1.52
CA ILE A 132 -12.05 -8.43 0.99
C ILE A 132 -12.01 -9.95 1.13
N SER A 133 -10.83 -10.54 1.32
CA SER A 133 -10.60 -11.99 1.36
C SER A 133 -9.24 -12.31 1.98
N ASP A 134 -9.08 -13.51 2.52
CA ASP A 134 -7.79 -14.09 2.93
C ASP A 134 -6.97 -14.56 1.70
N GLY A 135 -7.56 -14.62 0.51
CA GLY A 135 -6.91 -14.96 -0.75
C GLY A 135 -6.64 -13.73 -1.63
N PRO A 136 -5.69 -13.82 -2.59
CA PRO A 136 -5.39 -12.74 -3.51
C PRO A 136 -6.48 -12.60 -4.59
N ILE A 137 -6.63 -11.39 -5.15
CA ILE A 137 -7.48 -11.14 -6.33
C ILE A 137 -6.75 -11.45 -7.65
N LEU A 138 -5.41 -11.44 -7.62
CA LEU A 138 -4.57 -11.82 -8.74
C LEU A 138 -3.31 -12.51 -8.22
N GLU A 139 -3.05 -13.71 -8.73
CA GLU A 139 -1.89 -14.52 -8.44
C GLU A 139 -1.32 -15.10 -9.74
N ARG A 140 -0.19 -15.78 -9.61
CA ARG A 140 0.41 -16.55 -10.71
C ARG A 140 -0.61 -17.49 -11.34
N ASN A 141 -0.55 -17.55 -12.64
CA ASN A 141 -1.44 -18.39 -13.45
C ASN A 141 -0.68 -18.83 -14.70
N THR A 142 -1.39 -19.45 -15.66
CA THR A 142 -0.79 -19.94 -16.91
C THR A 142 -0.23 -18.83 -17.81
N LEU A 143 -0.73 -17.60 -17.69
CA LEU A 143 -0.25 -16.45 -18.44
C LEU A 143 0.86 -15.70 -17.69
N ASP A 144 0.84 -15.73 -16.34
CA ASP A 144 1.75 -15.05 -15.44
C ASP A 144 2.47 -16.07 -14.54
N PRO A 145 3.43 -16.88 -15.07
CA PRO A 145 3.91 -18.06 -14.39
C PRO A 145 4.85 -17.81 -13.21
N TYR A 146 5.51 -16.65 -13.16
CA TYR A 146 6.54 -16.40 -12.14
C TYR A 146 6.04 -15.53 -10.99
N PHE A 147 5.52 -14.35 -11.28
CA PHE A 147 4.95 -13.43 -10.28
C PHE A 147 4.02 -12.41 -10.92
N VAL A 148 3.16 -11.83 -10.09
CA VAL A 148 2.36 -10.64 -10.39
C VAL A 148 2.59 -9.61 -9.30
N SER A 149 2.67 -8.33 -9.66
CA SER A 149 2.99 -7.26 -8.71
C SER A 149 2.57 -5.88 -9.20
N SER A 150 2.68 -4.90 -8.33
CA SER A 150 2.60 -3.47 -8.61
C SER A 150 1.37 -3.08 -9.47
N PRO A 151 0.16 -3.40 -9.03
CA PRO A 151 -1.04 -3.02 -9.77
C PRO A 151 -1.19 -1.50 -9.80
N PHE A 152 -1.52 -0.96 -10.96
CA PHE A 152 -2.05 0.39 -11.12
C PHE A 152 -3.48 0.27 -11.62
N VAL A 153 -4.43 0.77 -10.86
CA VAL A 153 -5.86 0.61 -11.14
C VAL A 153 -6.52 1.96 -11.33
N ILE A 154 -7.36 2.04 -12.33
CA ILE A 154 -8.23 3.19 -12.58
C ILE A 154 -9.67 2.71 -12.75
N TYR A 155 -10.61 3.57 -12.35
CA TYR A 155 -12.04 3.41 -12.66
C TYR A 155 -12.42 4.49 -13.66
N ASP A 156 -12.77 4.07 -14.85
CA ASP A 156 -13.04 4.93 -16.00
C ASP A 156 -14.14 4.34 -16.85
N GLU A 157 -15.10 5.17 -17.31
CA GLU A 157 -16.23 4.75 -18.13
C GLU A 157 -17.01 3.53 -17.58
N ASN A 158 -17.21 3.47 -16.26
CA ASN A 158 -17.83 2.35 -15.54
C ASN A 158 -17.06 1.03 -15.62
N LEU A 159 -15.79 1.06 -15.97
CA LEU A 159 -14.91 -0.10 -16.03
C LEU A 159 -13.74 0.05 -15.05
N TRP A 160 -13.41 -1.06 -14.39
CA TRP A 160 -12.18 -1.19 -13.63
C TRP A 160 -11.08 -1.70 -14.57
N LYS A 161 -10.02 -0.92 -14.74
CA LYS A 161 -8.87 -1.25 -15.59
C LYS A 161 -7.65 -1.40 -14.70
N MET A 162 -7.00 -2.58 -14.72
CA MET A 162 -5.80 -2.86 -13.95
C MET A 162 -4.62 -3.09 -14.87
N TYR A 163 -3.56 -2.34 -14.66
CA TYR A 163 -2.23 -2.56 -15.26
C TYR A 163 -1.31 -3.10 -14.17
N TYR A 164 -0.57 -4.16 -14.44
CA TYR A 164 0.29 -4.79 -13.43
C TYR A 164 1.58 -5.32 -14.03
N ILE A 165 2.56 -5.59 -13.20
CA ILE A 165 3.80 -6.22 -13.61
C ILE A 165 3.61 -7.73 -13.56
N SER A 166 3.94 -8.39 -14.68
CA SER A 166 4.02 -9.86 -14.80
C SER A 166 5.46 -10.28 -15.05
N GLY A 167 5.89 -11.37 -14.42
CA GLY A 167 7.14 -12.02 -14.73
C GLY A 167 6.95 -13.00 -15.88
N LEU A 168 7.54 -12.68 -17.04
CA LEU A 168 7.69 -13.54 -18.20
C LEU A 168 9.18 -13.79 -18.46
N ASN A 169 9.49 -14.93 -19.12
CA ASN A 169 10.83 -15.23 -19.61
C ASN A 169 11.22 -14.31 -20.77
#